data_4062ed9bb29c2a0b02fad3f568701853
#
_entry.id   4062ed9bb29c2a0b02fad3f568701853
#
_cell.length_a   1.000
_cell.length_b   1.000
_cell.length_c   1.000
_cell.angle_alpha   90.00
_cell.angle_beta   90.00
_cell.angle_gamma   90.00
#
_symmetry.space_group_name_H-M   'P 1'
#
loop_
_entity.id
_entity.type
_entity.pdbx_description
1 polymer ?
#
loop_
_entity_poly.entity_id
_entity_poly.type
_entity_poly.pdbx_seq_one_letter_code
_entity_poly.pdbx_strand_id
1 'polypeptide(L)'
;MHISPTCHLDDFVKGRTHHLLLAHLVEEDKQYAQWYVDNKKANPSHVYILDNSAFEMYKRGLPMYDPNKLIDQAHKVSADYLVLPDYPASWSIDTIKSAEKWAPLFKDAGFKTFYVPQSYIGDLDDYHHGLAWAKDNELVDYVGLSILAAPNAFGVEKNNKLQRFLSRWALFNDPEFGKLIKEISYSAKIHLLGMTDGPNELQLLAPQITTAIDSWDSSAAVWAGL
;
A
#
# COMPACT_ATOMS: atom_id res chain seq x y z
N MET A 1 -13.52 -4.86 19.72
CA MET A 1 -13.93 -3.50 20.08
C MET A 1 -13.90 -2.70 18.81
N HIS A 2 -15.07 -2.35 18.24
CA HIS A 2 -15.16 -1.48 17.07
C HIS A 2 -14.95 -0.06 17.59
N ILE A 3 -13.72 0.42 17.53
CA ILE A 3 -13.48 1.86 17.73
C ILE A 3 -13.97 2.48 16.43
N SER A 4 -14.99 3.33 16.51
CA SER A 4 -15.40 4.12 15.34
C SER A 4 -14.17 4.88 14.85
N PRO A 5 -13.74 4.68 13.59
CA PRO A 5 -12.52 5.35 13.09
C PRO A 5 -12.61 6.87 13.17
N THR A 6 -13.81 7.40 13.30
CA THR A 6 -14.10 8.84 13.21
C THR A 6 -13.83 9.64 14.46
N CYS A 7 -13.90 9.04 15.66
CA CYS A 7 -13.75 9.82 16.89
C CYS A 7 -12.32 10.33 17.14
N HIS A 8 -11.32 9.83 16.40
CA HIS A 8 -9.92 10.19 16.59
C HIS A 8 -9.20 10.60 15.29
N LEU A 9 -9.90 10.67 14.15
CA LEU A 9 -9.28 11.04 12.87
C LEU A 9 -8.60 12.41 12.94
N ASP A 10 -9.23 13.39 13.57
CA ASP A 10 -8.65 14.74 13.69
C ASP A 10 -7.32 14.73 14.45
N ASP A 11 -7.18 13.90 15.47
CA ASP A 11 -5.96 13.80 16.25
C ASP A 11 -4.85 13.07 15.50
N PHE A 12 -5.20 12.00 14.76
CA PHE A 12 -4.22 11.16 14.05
C PHE A 12 -3.73 11.78 12.74
N VAL A 13 -4.56 12.57 12.06
CA VAL A 13 -4.21 13.16 10.77
C VAL A 13 -3.70 14.59 10.86
N LYS A 14 -3.73 15.20 12.05
CA LYS A 14 -3.23 16.55 12.26
C LYS A 14 -1.78 16.70 11.83
N GLY A 15 -1.53 17.58 10.86
CA GLY A 15 -0.20 17.81 10.30
C GLY A 15 0.28 16.73 9.31
N ARG A 16 -0.58 15.77 8.93
CA ARG A 16 -0.28 14.81 7.88
C ARG A 16 -0.81 15.31 6.55
N THR A 17 -0.02 15.12 5.50
CA THR A 17 -0.37 15.54 4.13
C THR A 17 -0.63 14.36 3.21
N HIS A 18 -0.31 13.14 3.64
CA HIS A 18 -0.52 11.89 2.91
C HIS A 18 -1.44 10.99 3.73
N HIS A 19 -2.46 10.44 3.08
CA HIS A 19 -3.49 9.63 3.73
C HIS A 19 -3.71 8.35 2.92
N LEU A 20 -3.67 7.20 3.60
CA LEU A 20 -4.10 5.92 3.05
C LEU A 20 -5.52 5.64 3.53
N LEU A 21 -6.46 5.53 2.59
CA LEU A 21 -7.86 5.27 2.85
C LEU A 21 -8.22 3.84 2.44
N LEU A 22 -9.06 3.17 3.20
CA LEU A 22 -9.54 1.83 2.88
C LEU A 22 -10.88 1.90 2.14
N ALA A 23 -10.97 1.32 0.94
CA ALA A 23 -12.15 1.41 0.08
C ALA A 23 -13.42 0.88 0.75
N HIS A 24 -13.34 -0.26 1.46
CA HIS A 24 -14.48 -0.82 2.16
C HIS A 24 -15.00 0.13 3.26
N LEU A 25 -14.11 0.88 3.96
CA LEU A 25 -14.54 1.86 4.96
C LEU A 25 -15.18 3.08 4.30
N VAL A 26 -14.68 3.52 3.15
CA VAL A 26 -15.31 4.62 2.38
C VAL A 26 -16.72 4.23 1.92
N GLU A 27 -16.96 2.94 1.60
CA GLU A 27 -18.27 2.42 1.22
C GLU A 27 -19.19 2.25 2.43
N GLU A 28 -18.71 1.62 3.51
CA GLU A 28 -19.53 1.16 4.64
C GLU A 28 -19.74 2.23 5.71
N ASP A 29 -18.77 3.10 5.95
CA ASP A 29 -18.80 4.14 6.99
C ASP A 29 -18.96 5.53 6.39
N LYS A 30 -20.21 6.05 6.46
CA LYS A 30 -20.54 7.38 5.93
C LYS A 30 -19.79 8.51 6.65
N GLN A 31 -19.50 8.38 7.95
CA GLN A 31 -18.80 9.41 8.71
C GLN A 31 -17.33 9.43 8.31
N TYR A 32 -16.70 8.27 8.17
CA TYR A 32 -15.33 8.12 7.66
C TYR A 32 -15.20 8.76 6.27
N ALA A 33 -16.07 8.40 5.34
CA ALA A 33 -16.05 8.96 4.00
C ALA A 33 -16.26 10.49 3.99
N GLN A 34 -17.25 10.99 4.75
CA GLN A 34 -17.54 12.42 4.82
C GLN A 34 -16.39 13.22 5.40
N TRP A 35 -15.72 12.68 6.45
CA TRP A 35 -14.55 13.33 7.03
C TRP A 35 -13.45 13.55 5.98
N TYR A 36 -13.13 12.53 5.17
CA TYR A 36 -12.12 12.67 4.11
C TYR A 36 -12.54 13.61 2.99
N VAL A 37 -13.83 13.62 2.61
CA VAL A 37 -14.37 14.60 1.65
C VAL A 37 -14.15 16.02 2.16
N ASP A 38 -14.48 16.30 3.42
CA ASP A 38 -14.36 17.63 3.99
C ASP A 38 -12.89 18.02 4.22
N ASN A 39 -12.05 17.09 4.65
CA ASN A 39 -10.62 17.32 4.79
C ASN A 39 -9.94 17.61 3.44
N LYS A 40 -10.29 16.92 2.35
CA LYS A 40 -9.75 17.19 1.01
C LYS A 40 -10.16 18.56 0.49
N LYS A 41 -11.40 19.00 0.76
CA LYS A 41 -11.86 20.35 0.42
C LYS A 41 -11.10 21.42 1.19
N ALA A 42 -10.85 21.22 2.48
CA ALA A 42 -10.10 22.13 3.32
C ALA A 42 -8.60 22.16 2.97
N ASN A 43 -8.06 21.03 2.50
CA ASN A 43 -6.67 20.82 2.22
C ASN A 43 -6.45 20.17 0.83
N PRO A 44 -6.67 20.90 -0.28
CA PRO A 44 -6.59 20.32 -1.63
C PRO A 44 -5.25 19.73 -2.01
N SER A 45 -4.16 20.17 -1.37
CA SER A 45 -2.79 19.68 -1.58
C SER A 45 -2.49 18.34 -0.90
N HIS A 46 -3.37 17.86 -0.01
CA HIS A 46 -3.19 16.55 0.62
C HIS A 46 -3.29 15.45 -0.42
N VAL A 47 -2.42 14.47 -0.33
CA VAL A 47 -2.35 13.30 -1.21
C VAL A 47 -3.17 12.16 -0.61
N TYR A 48 -4.12 11.65 -1.37
CA TYR A 48 -4.97 10.53 -0.96
C TYR A 48 -4.66 9.30 -1.81
N ILE A 49 -4.32 8.21 -1.13
CA ILE A 49 -4.16 6.87 -1.72
C ILE A 49 -5.38 6.06 -1.28
N LEU A 50 -6.21 5.63 -2.21
CA LEU A 50 -7.33 4.74 -1.91
C LEU A 50 -6.89 3.29 -2.10
N ASP A 51 -6.76 2.60 -0.98
CA ASP A 51 -6.41 1.18 -0.90
C ASP A 51 -7.62 0.31 -1.30
N ASN A 52 -7.39 -0.71 -2.10
CA ASN A 52 -8.39 -1.67 -2.57
C ASN A 52 -8.88 -2.64 -1.48
N SER A 53 -8.36 -2.53 -0.26
CA SER A 53 -8.70 -3.38 0.89
C SER A 53 -8.39 -4.87 0.66
N ALA A 54 -7.42 -5.20 -0.20
CA ALA A 54 -7.09 -6.59 -0.54
C ALA A 54 -6.78 -7.44 0.68
N PHE A 55 -6.06 -6.88 1.65
CA PHE A 55 -5.72 -7.59 2.88
C PHE A 55 -6.96 -7.94 3.72
N GLU A 56 -7.86 -6.98 3.90
CA GLU A 56 -9.09 -7.17 4.67
C GLU A 56 -10.00 -8.20 3.98
N MET A 57 -10.12 -8.12 2.66
CA MET A 57 -10.89 -9.10 1.88
C MET A 57 -10.27 -10.50 2.00
N TYR A 58 -8.96 -10.63 1.79
CA TYR A 58 -8.22 -11.88 1.94
C TYR A 58 -8.38 -12.48 3.35
N LYS A 59 -8.22 -11.67 4.40
CA LYS A 59 -8.36 -12.10 5.79
C LYS A 59 -9.77 -12.60 6.12
N ARG A 60 -10.79 -12.00 5.51
CA ARG A 60 -12.20 -12.38 5.69
C ARG A 60 -12.64 -13.52 4.76
N GLY A 61 -11.78 -13.99 3.84
CA GLY A 61 -12.14 -14.96 2.81
C GLY A 61 -13.15 -14.44 1.80
N LEU A 62 -13.16 -13.13 1.58
CA LEU A 62 -14.03 -12.45 0.63
C LEU A 62 -13.31 -12.29 -0.72
N PRO A 63 -14.07 -12.17 -1.83
CA PRO A 63 -13.48 -11.84 -3.11
C PRO A 63 -12.82 -10.46 -3.07
N MET A 64 -11.89 -10.21 -4.02
CA MET A 64 -11.29 -8.90 -4.23
C MET A 64 -12.38 -7.81 -4.33
N TYR A 65 -12.11 -6.65 -3.73
CA TYR A 65 -12.98 -5.48 -3.86
C TYR A 65 -13.16 -5.11 -5.34
N ASP A 66 -14.41 -4.83 -5.76
CA ASP A 66 -14.72 -4.54 -7.15
C ASP A 66 -13.99 -3.29 -7.63
N PRO A 67 -13.12 -3.38 -8.66
CA PRO A 67 -12.38 -2.22 -9.16
C PRO A 67 -13.24 -1.10 -9.74
N ASN A 68 -14.43 -1.40 -10.25
CA ASN A 68 -15.36 -0.35 -10.69
C ASN A 68 -15.90 0.42 -9.49
N LYS A 69 -16.28 -0.26 -8.42
CA LYS A 69 -16.65 0.39 -7.16
C LYS A 69 -15.49 1.20 -6.58
N LEU A 70 -14.23 0.71 -6.73
CA LEU A 70 -13.05 1.43 -6.28
C LEU A 70 -12.94 2.80 -6.97
N ILE A 71 -13.20 2.87 -8.29
CA ILE A 71 -13.25 4.11 -9.06
C ILE A 71 -14.34 5.05 -8.48
N ASP A 72 -15.54 4.52 -8.22
CA ASP A 72 -16.64 5.32 -7.64
C ASP A 72 -16.29 5.90 -6.27
N GLN A 73 -15.69 5.09 -5.38
CA GLN A 73 -15.25 5.55 -4.08
C GLN A 73 -14.10 6.58 -4.19
N ALA A 74 -13.21 6.40 -5.16
CA ALA A 74 -12.12 7.34 -5.42
C ALA A 74 -12.63 8.73 -5.83
N HIS A 75 -13.60 8.79 -6.73
CA HIS A 75 -14.24 10.05 -7.09
C HIS A 75 -14.92 10.69 -5.88
N LYS A 76 -15.63 9.89 -5.06
CA LYS A 76 -16.31 10.38 -3.86
C LYS A 76 -15.38 11.09 -2.88
N VAL A 77 -14.18 10.55 -2.63
CA VAL A 77 -13.21 11.14 -1.70
C VAL A 77 -12.14 12.01 -2.38
N SER A 78 -12.18 12.15 -3.70
CA SER A 78 -11.19 12.86 -4.51
C SER A 78 -9.77 12.29 -4.29
N ALA A 79 -9.62 10.98 -4.42
CA ALA A 79 -8.33 10.30 -4.33
C ALA A 79 -7.39 10.73 -5.45
N ASP A 80 -6.08 10.68 -5.20
CA ASP A 80 -5.04 10.97 -6.19
C ASP A 80 -4.49 9.68 -6.79
N TYR A 81 -4.42 8.61 -5.97
CA TYR A 81 -3.90 7.30 -6.34
C TYR A 81 -4.88 6.19 -5.98
N LEU A 82 -5.01 5.18 -6.85
CA LEU A 82 -5.76 3.96 -6.59
C LEU A 82 -4.81 2.77 -6.54
N VAL A 83 -4.95 1.96 -5.50
CA VAL A 83 -4.24 0.68 -5.41
C VAL A 83 -4.86 -0.30 -6.39
N LEU A 84 -4.02 -0.79 -7.32
CA LEU A 84 -4.41 -1.80 -8.31
C LEU A 84 -4.80 -3.10 -7.60
N PRO A 85 -5.77 -3.86 -8.13
CA PRO A 85 -6.15 -5.13 -7.53
C PRO A 85 -4.94 -6.07 -7.45
N ASP A 86 -4.60 -6.46 -6.23
CA ASP A 86 -3.49 -7.36 -5.90
C ASP A 86 -4.01 -8.57 -5.13
N TYR A 87 -3.33 -9.70 -5.26
CA TYR A 87 -3.78 -10.99 -4.73
C TYR A 87 -2.78 -11.52 -3.70
N PRO A 88 -3.02 -11.25 -2.38
CA PRO A 88 -2.13 -11.70 -1.32
C PRO A 88 -1.90 -13.22 -1.34
N ALA A 89 -0.63 -13.65 -1.23
CA ALA A 89 -0.20 -15.04 -1.23
C ALA A 89 -0.54 -15.83 -2.52
N SER A 90 -0.76 -15.12 -3.63
CA SER A 90 -0.90 -15.69 -4.98
C SER A 90 0.37 -15.41 -5.81
N TRP A 91 0.49 -16.05 -6.96
CA TRP A 91 1.60 -15.82 -7.89
C TRP A 91 1.65 -14.36 -8.36
N SER A 92 2.86 -13.82 -8.50
CA SER A 92 3.07 -12.44 -8.98
C SER A 92 2.36 -12.16 -10.29
N ILE A 93 2.31 -13.15 -11.18
CA ILE A 93 1.65 -13.04 -12.49
C ILE A 93 0.15 -12.74 -12.40
N ASP A 94 -0.54 -13.16 -11.32
CA ASP A 94 -1.96 -12.88 -11.14
C ASP A 94 -2.17 -11.39 -10.86
N THR A 95 -1.32 -10.81 -9.99
CA THR A 95 -1.31 -9.37 -9.71
C THR A 95 -0.88 -8.56 -10.93
N ILE A 96 0.13 -9.02 -11.68
CA ILE A 96 0.60 -8.39 -12.93
C ILE A 96 -0.53 -8.32 -13.97
N LYS A 97 -1.18 -9.44 -14.29
CA LYS A 97 -2.29 -9.48 -15.25
C LYS A 97 -3.45 -8.58 -14.83
N SER A 98 -3.72 -8.52 -13.54
CA SER A 98 -4.72 -7.62 -13.00
C SER A 98 -4.32 -6.16 -13.18
N ALA A 99 -3.06 -5.82 -12.89
CA ALA A 99 -2.54 -4.47 -13.09
C ALA A 99 -2.58 -4.04 -14.56
N GLU A 100 -2.17 -4.90 -15.49
CA GLU A 100 -2.25 -4.64 -16.94
C GLU A 100 -3.68 -4.38 -17.41
N LYS A 101 -4.66 -5.07 -16.83
CA LYS A 101 -6.08 -4.88 -17.15
C LYS A 101 -6.64 -3.58 -16.57
N TRP A 102 -6.34 -3.26 -15.32
CA TRP A 102 -7.03 -2.20 -14.59
C TRP A 102 -6.30 -0.86 -14.59
N ALA A 103 -4.97 -0.83 -14.74
CA ALA A 103 -4.22 0.42 -14.73
C ALA A 103 -4.64 1.40 -15.85
N PRO A 104 -4.86 0.96 -17.11
CA PRO A 104 -5.37 1.86 -18.14
C PRO A 104 -6.73 2.46 -17.76
N LEU A 105 -7.64 1.65 -17.20
CA LEU A 105 -8.98 2.11 -16.81
C LEU A 105 -8.93 3.13 -15.67
N PHE A 106 -8.03 2.93 -14.70
CA PHE A 106 -7.83 3.88 -13.61
C PHE A 106 -7.24 5.20 -14.12
N LYS A 107 -6.27 5.12 -15.05
CA LYS A 107 -5.68 6.31 -15.69
C LYS A 107 -6.71 7.06 -16.55
N ASP A 108 -7.53 6.36 -17.31
CA ASP A 108 -8.62 6.95 -18.11
C ASP A 108 -9.68 7.62 -17.21
N ALA A 109 -9.89 7.10 -16.00
CA ALA A 109 -10.75 7.72 -14.99
C ALA A 109 -10.09 8.92 -14.27
N GLY A 110 -8.85 9.27 -14.61
CA GLY A 110 -8.13 10.43 -14.08
C GLY A 110 -7.28 10.17 -12.84
N PHE A 111 -7.07 8.91 -12.45
CA PHE A 111 -6.30 8.54 -11.28
C PHE A 111 -4.89 8.06 -11.63
N LYS A 112 -3.96 8.25 -10.71
CA LYS A 112 -2.65 7.59 -10.73
C LYS A 112 -2.75 6.20 -10.11
N THR A 113 -1.87 5.32 -10.54
CA THR A 113 -1.90 3.91 -10.13
C THR A 113 -0.89 3.60 -9.04
N PHE A 114 -1.27 2.73 -8.12
CA PHE A 114 -0.44 2.24 -7.05
C PHE A 114 -0.38 0.71 -7.13
N TYR A 115 0.79 0.15 -7.39
CA TYR A 115 1.01 -1.28 -7.55
C TYR A 115 1.60 -1.89 -6.27
N VAL A 116 1.05 -3.02 -5.81
CA VAL A 116 1.56 -3.77 -4.66
C VAL A 116 2.04 -5.14 -5.14
N PRO A 117 3.36 -5.36 -5.29
CA PRO A 117 3.87 -6.67 -5.70
C PRO A 117 3.49 -7.74 -4.68
N GLN A 118 2.99 -8.86 -5.18
CA GLN A 118 2.64 -10.05 -4.42
C GLN A 118 3.47 -11.24 -4.91
N SER A 119 3.53 -12.30 -4.12
CA SER A 119 4.18 -13.55 -4.50
C SER A 119 3.52 -14.75 -3.84
N TYR A 120 3.81 -15.93 -4.38
CA TYR A 120 3.52 -17.17 -3.70
C TYR A 120 4.34 -17.28 -2.41
N ILE A 121 3.79 -17.97 -1.42
CA ILE A 121 4.42 -18.10 -0.09
C ILE A 121 5.73 -18.91 -0.21
N GLY A 122 6.84 -18.33 0.25
CA GLY A 122 8.16 -18.96 0.23
C GLY A 122 8.88 -18.84 -1.12
N ASP A 123 8.43 -17.98 -2.02
CA ASP A 123 9.03 -17.82 -3.34
C ASP A 123 9.53 -16.38 -3.55
N LEU A 124 10.84 -16.18 -3.28
CA LEU A 124 11.52 -14.89 -3.46
C LEU A 124 11.71 -14.54 -4.94
N ASP A 125 11.91 -15.55 -5.81
CA ASP A 125 12.09 -15.31 -7.24
C ASP A 125 10.80 -14.80 -7.87
N ASP A 126 9.65 -15.34 -7.43
CA ASP A 126 8.33 -14.85 -7.84
C ASP A 126 8.08 -13.41 -7.35
N TYR A 127 8.51 -13.09 -6.11
CA TYR A 127 8.43 -11.71 -5.62
C TYR A 127 9.33 -10.75 -6.40
N HIS A 128 10.56 -11.20 -6.72
CA HIS A 128 11.48 -10.44 -7.56
C HIS A 128 10.87 -10.18 -8.95
N HIS A 129 10.26 -11.20 -9.55
CA HIS A 129 9.56 -11.06 -10.83
C HIS A 129 8.45 -10.02 -10.77
N GLY A 130 7.61 -10.08 -9.73
CA GLY A 130 6.53 -9.09 -9.51
C GLY A 130 7.05 -7.67 -9.32
N LEU A 131 8.15 -7.52 -8.60
CA LEU A 131 8.77 -6.21 -8.37
C LEU A 131 9.47 -5.69 -9.64
N ALA A 132 10.18 -6.56 -10.37
CA ALA A 132 10.87 -6.20 -11.61
C ALA A 132 9.91 -5.74 -12.72
N TRP A 133 8.68 -6.27 -12.75
CA TRP A 133 7.65 -5.82 -13.68
C TRP A 133 7.30 -4.35 -13.50
N ALA A 134 7.40 -3.81 -12.29
CA ALA A 134 7.10 -2.40 -12.03
C ALA A 134 8.19 -1.43 -12.51
N LYS A 135 9.39 -1.95 -12.80
CA LYS A 135 10.50 -1.12 -13.27
C LYS A 135 10.23 -0.58 -14.66
N ASP A 136 10.39 0.74 -14.83
CA ASP A 136 10.20 1.45 -16.09
C ASP A 136 8.83 1.19 -16.76
N ASN A 137 7.82 0.82 -15.95
CA ASN A 137 6.49 0.49 -16.43
C ASN A 137 5.57 1.71 -16.32
N GLU A 138 5.15 2.25 -17.49
CA GLU A 138 4.28 3.42 -17.56
C GLU A 138 2.90 3.23 -16.92
N LEU A 139 2.51 1.98 -16.64
CA LEU A 139 1.26 1.68 -15.92
C LEU A 139 1.37 1.89 -14.41
N VAL A 140 2.59 2.13 -13.88
CA VAL A 140 2.86 2.20 -12.44
C VAL A 140 3.38 3.57 -12.06
N ASP A 141 2.62 4.31 -11.24
CA ASP A 141 3.04 5.61 -10.71
C ASP A 141 3.61 5.50 -9.27
N TYR A 142 3.22 4.45 -8.53
CA TYR A 142 3.64 4.17 -7.16
C TYR A 142 3.81 2.67 -6.94
N VAL A 143 4.81 2.28 -6.16
CA VAL A 143 5.02 0.88 -5.72
C VAL A 143 4.91 0.80 -4.21
N GLY A 144 4.01 -0.05 -3.72
CA GLY A 144 3.81 -0.33 -2.30
C GLY A 144 4.57 -1.57 -1.84
N LEU A 145 5.59 -1.40 -0.99
CA LEU A 145 6.33 -2.52 -0.40
C LEU A 145 5.64 -2.97 0.89
N SER A 146 4.79 -3.98 0.77
CA SER A 146 3.90 -4.41 1.85
C SER A 146 4.64 -5.18 2.95
N ILE A 147 4.28 -4.88 4.22
CA ILE A 147 4.68 -5.66 5.41
C ILE A 147 4.10 -7.09 5.41
N LEU A 148 3.26 -7.42 4.46
CA LEU A 148 2.67 -8.74 4.31
C LEU A 148 3.27 -9.50 3.13
N ALA A 149 3.42 -8.86 1.99
CA ALA A 149 3.93 -9.48 0.78
C ALA A 149 5.41 -9.90 0.92
N ALA A 150 6.29 -9.04 1.44
CA ALA A 150 7.68 -9.40 1.68
C ALA A 150 7.84 -10.59 2.64
N PRO A 151 7.20 -10.63 3.83
CA PRO A 151 7.23 -11.83 4.67
C PRO A 151 6.64 -13.08 4.02
N ASN A 152 5.60 -12.94 3.19
CA ASN A 152 5.06 -14.08 2.44
C ASN A 152 6.12 -14.67 1.50
N ALA A 153 6.86 -13.84 0.78
CA ALA A 153 7.95 -14.28 -0.10
C ALA A 153 9.05 -15.05 0.65
N PHE A 154 9.35 -14.65 1.89
CA PHE A 154 10.29 -15.40 2.77
C PHE A 154 9.65 -16.62 3.45
N GLY A 155 8.36 -16.89 3.27
CA GLY A 155 7.67 -17.99 3.95
C GLY A 155 7.52 -17.79 5.46
N VAL A 156 7.50 -16.55 5.94
CA VAL A 156 7.46 -16.23 7.36
C VAL A 156 6.08 -16.52 7.96
N GLU A 157 6.06 -17.11 9.16
CA GLU A 157 4.83 -17.39 9.90
C GLU A 157 4.06 -16.11 10.26
N LYS A 158 2.72 -16.15 10.10
CA LYS A 158 1.80 -15.00 10.26
C LYS A 158 1.96 -14.26 11.60
N ASN A 159 2.29 -14.96 12.68
CA ASN A 159 2.32 -14.39 14.04
C ASN A 159 3.72 -13.92 14.47
N ASN A 160 4.74 -14.10 13.65
CA ASN A 160 6.11 -13.72 14.01
C ASN A 160 6.40 -12.28 13.58
N LYS A 161 6.10 -11.31 14.48
CA LYS A 161 6.32 -9.89 14.21
C LYS A 161 7.79 -9.53 13.93
N LEU A 162 8.72 -10.17 14.63
CA LEU A 162 10.15 -9.93 14.44
C LEU A 162 10.61 -10.41 13.05
N GLN A 163 10.22 -11.63 12.64
CA GLN A 163 10.57 -12.14 11.33
C GLN A 163 9.93 -11.35 10.19
N ARG A 164 8.70 -10.84 10.38
CA ARG A 164 8.07 -9.92 9.41
C ARG A 164 8.89 -8.66 9.22
N PHE A 165 9.32 -8.05 10.30
CA PHE A 165 10.18 -6.88 10.28
C PHE A 165 11.52 -7.20 9.62
N LEU A 166 12.18 -8.30 10.03
CA LEU A 166 13.47 -8.74 9.50
C LEU A 166 13.41 -9.10 8.01
N SER A 167 12.30 -9.67 7.51
CA SER A 167 12.18 -9.98 6.08
C SER A 167 12.16 -8.73 5.22
N ARG A 168 11.46 -7.67 5.62
CA ARG A 168 11.50 -6.40 4.87
C ARG A 168 12.87 -5.74 4.96
N TRP A 169 13.50 -5.78 6.14
CA TRP A 169 14.89 -5.35 6.30
C TRP A 169 15.86 -6.16 5.43
N ALA A 170 15.71 -7.49 5.40
CA ALA A 170 16.53 -8.38 4.56
C ALA A 170 16.34 -8.08 3.07
N LEU A 171 15.09 -7.86 2.64
CA LEU A 171 14.78 -7.48 1.26
C LEU A 171 15.53 -6.21 0.84
N PHE A 172 15.52 -5.18 1.68
CA PHE A 172 16.20 -3.92 1.37
C PHE A 172 17.71 -4.00 1.39
N ASN A 173 18.29 -4.90 2.21
CA ASN A 173 19.73 -5.08 2.32
C ASN A 173 20.28 -6.16 1.35
N ASP A 174 19.42 -6.87 0.65
CA ASP A 174 19.83 -7.75 -0.42
C ASP A 174 20.33 -6.93 -1.62
N PRO A 175 21.50 -7.25 -2.21
CA PRO A 175 22.07 -6.47 -3.29
C PRO A 175 21.19 -6.38 -4.55
N GLU A 176 20.47 -7.46 -4.89
CA GLU A 176 19.62 -7.51 -6.08
C GLU A 176 18.32 -6.74 -5.84
N PHE A 177 17.62 -7.02 -4.75
CA PHE A 177 16.39 -6.30 -4.40
C PHE A 177 16.65 -4.82 -4.11
N GLY A 178 17.69 -4.49 -3.35
CA GLY A 178 18.04 -3.10 -3.04
C GLY A 178 18.38 -2.31 -4.30
N LYS A 179 19.09 -2.91 -5.25
CA LYS A 179 19.36 -2.31 -6.56
C LYS A 179 18.06 -2.11 -7.36
N LEU A 180 17.21 -3.14 -7.42
CA LEU A 180 15.95 -3.09 -8.16
C LEU A 180 15.01 -2.01 -7.60
N ILE A 181 14.85 -1.92 -6.28
CA ILE A 181 14.05 -0.88 -5.62
C ILE A 181 14.57 0.52 -5.96
N LYS A 182 15.89 0.69 -5.94
CA LYS A 182 16.51 1.95 -6.35
C LYS A 182 16.26 2.28 -7.82
N GLU A 183 16.32 1.30 -8.71
CA GLU A 183 16.01 1.49 -10.13
C GLU A 183 14.54 1.89 -10.33
N ILE A 184 13.61 1.23 -9.62
CA ILE A 184 12.18 1.59 -9.64
C ILE A 184 11.97 3.04 -9.16
N SER A 185 12.70 3.51 -8.15
CA SER A 185 12.55 4.85 -7.62
C SER A 185 12.88 5.98 -8.60
N TYR A 186 13.46 5.67 -9.76
CA TYR A 186 13.67 6.64 -10.84
C TYR A 186 12.44 6.87 -11.71
N SER A 187 11.52 5.91 -11.79
CA SER A 187 10.33 5.97 -12.64
C SER A 187 9.02 6.00 -11.86
N ALA A 188 8.97 5.42 -10.66
CA ALA A 188 7.81 5.38 -9.79
C ALA A 188 8.18 5.75 -8.34
N LYS A 189 7.22 6.27 -7.58
CA LYS A 189 7.39 6.52 -6.15
C LYS A 189 7.39 5.21 -5.37
N ILE A 190 8.05 5.19 -4.20
CA ILE A 190 8.07 4.03 -3.30
C ILE A 190 7.36 4.36 -1.99
N HIS A 191 6.46 3.47 -1.58
CA HIS A 191 5.72 3.54 -0.32
C HIS A 191 5.96 2.29 0.53
N LEU A 192 6.25 2.49 1.82
CA LEU A 192 6.29 1.38 2.78
C LEU A 192 4.89 1.16 3.35
N LEU A 193 4.22 0.11 2.86
CA LEU A 193 2.84 -0.21 3.23
C LEU A 193 2.80 -1.00 4.55
N GLY A 194 2.16 -0.42 5.57
CA GLY A 194 1.92 -1.06 6.85
C GLY A 194 3.17 -1.19 7.72
N MET A 195 3.82 -0.11 8.12
CA MET A 195 4.98 -0.18 9.02
C MET A 195 4.60 -0.64 10.43
N THR A 196 5.29 -1.67 10.93
CA THR A 196 4.97 -2.32 12.22
C THR A 196 5.26 -1.41 13.42
N ASP A 197 6.34 -0.64 13.36
CA ASP A 197 6.82 0.22 14.45
C ASP A 197 7.01 1.68 14.01
N GLY A 198 6.23 2.11 13.03
CA GLY A 198 6.25 3.47 12.53
C GLY A 198 7.66 3.91 12.08
N PRO A 199 8.08 5.14 12.39
CA PRO A 199 9.34 5.69 11.91
C PRO A 199 10.60 4.95 12.41
N ASN A 200 10.51 4.13 13.48
CA ASN A 200 11.65 3.37 13.97
C ASN A 200 12.17 2.36 12.95
N GLU A 201 11.29 1.84 12.11
CA GLU A 201 11.68 0.93 11.02
C GLU A 201 12.59 1.63 10.01
N LEU A 202 12.35 2.90 9.71
CA LEU A 202 13.19 3.68 8.79
C LEU A 202 14.62 3.87 9.31
N GLN A 203 14.80 3.97 10.63
CA GLN A 203 16.13 4.16 11.22
C GLN A 203 17.05 2.93 11.05
N LEU A 204 16.46 1.77 10.81
CA LEU A 204 17.19 0.52 10.60
C LEU A 204 17.53 0.27 9.13
N LEU A 205 16.89 1.01 8.22
CA LEU A 205 17.21 0.94 6.80
C LEU A 205 18.45 1.76 6.48
N ALA A 206 19.27 1.26 5.59
CA ALA A 206 20.46 1.98 5.16
C ALA A 206 20.08 3.34 4.53
N PRO A 207 20.88 4.42 4.75
CA PRO A 207 20.54 5.76 4.27
C PRO A 207 20.24 5.85 2.78
N GLN A 208 20.95 5.06 1.97
CA GLN A 208 20.72 5.01 0.52
C GLN A 208 19.36 4.44 0.14
N ILE A 209 18.73 3.64 1.01
CA ILE A 209 17.39 3.08 0.81
C ILE A 209 16.35 4.07 1.29
N THR A 210 16.57 4.72 2.43
CA THR A 210 15.62 5.71 2.95
C THR A 210 15.43 6.88 2.00
N THR A 211 16.44 7.22 1.19
CA THR A 211 16.32 8.25 0.15
C THR A 211 15.47 7.83 -1.06
N ALA A 212 15.23 6.53 -1.24
CA ALA A 212 14.37 6.02 -2.30
C ALA A 212 12.89 5.91 -1.87
N ILE A 213 12.58 6.15 -0.59
CA ILE A 213 11.24 6.00 -0.04
C ILE A 213 10.56 7.37 0.02
N ASP A 214 9.43 7.51 -0.68
CA ASP A 214 8.65 8.76 -0.73
C ASP A 214 7.67 8.90 0.43
N SER A 215 7.09 7.79 0.87
CA SER A 215 6.08 7.80 1.93
C SER A 215 5.94 6.46 2.64
N TRP A 216 5.19 6.46 3.74
CA TRP A 216 4.88 5.26 4.52
C TRP A 216 3.57 5.46 5.30
N ASP A 217 2.92 4.36 5.67
CA ASP A 217 1.79 4.33 6.59
C ASP A 217 2.06 3.43 7.80
N SER A 218 1.39 3.70 8.89
CA SER A 218 1.45 2.87 10.10
C SER A 218 0.24 3.11 10.98
N SER A 219 -0.33 2.03 11.51
CA SER A 219 -1.30 2.09 12.60
C SER A 219 -0.65 2.07 14.00
N ALA A 220 0.67 1.98 14.09
CA ALA A 220 1.38 1.84 15.37
C ALA A 220 1.10 3.01 16.33
N ALA A 221 1.04 4.24 15.82
CA ALA A 221 0.74 5.42 16.65
C ALA A 221 -0.67 5.35 17.25
N VAL A 222 -1.64 4.80 16.52
CA VAL A 222 -3.02 4.59 16.98
C VAL A 222 -3.06 3.61 18.15
N TRP A 223 -2.32 2.49 18.02
CA TRP A 223 -2.27 1.47 19.06
C TRP A 223 -1.43 1.86 20.28
N ALA A 224 -0.43 2.71 20.10
CA ALA A 224 0.41 3.21 21.21
C ALA A 224 -0.22 4.36 21.98
N GLY A 225 -1.17 5.09 21.40
CA GLY A 225 -1.88 6.20 22.03
C GLY A 225 -3.20 5.82 22.69
N LEU A 226 -3.58 4.55 22.59
CA LEU A 226 -4.76 3.96 23.24
C LEU A 226 -4.35 3.10 24.43
#